data_ae1c47d2af8dae038c4d805c4eb4aafb
#
_entry.id   ae1c47d2af8dae038c4d805c4eb4aafb
#
_cell.length_a   1.000
_cell.length_b   1.000
_cell.length_c   1.000
_cell.angle_alpha   90.00
_cell.angle_beta   90.00
_cell.angle_gamma   90.00
#
_symmetry.space_group_name_H-M   'P 1'
#
loop_
_entity.id
_entity.type
_entity.pdbx_description
1 polymer ?
#
loop_
_entity_poly.entity_id
_entity_poly.type
_entity_poly.pdbx_seq_one_letter_code
_entity_poly.pdbx_strand_id
1 'polypeptide(L)'
;MLVGAFLFRLACGLCGQFQDSDTKQIYLLGLKFYTTGAWPYFGPDVVWGEIQIPGALQALLVGLPFHLLPLAEAPYLLLNLLSFASLCLFAWYCGRRLPELPRWFVWGWLLTSPWTLNLSTVIYNPSYVLTGGLLFFVGVLELYPFTRRGLVPVRRANAMMGFGLCWVMQLHLSWVVLVAYALAALAFQFKESVRRGFDALAWFAVGAAPLAALLVPTYLKYGVSAGSGGTTRAVTFNVENATALWGIVNRTLSFASFEVARFVGGHTRERLEFLREEIWLAPFVIFLFAVGVVQVAALLGSWLLRTHAQSDWRAIKYLVLFNVLLLYFCFLFSLKPPQSNHLYVTLPIPVLYAFYCWDRLFARPRWRKLAAAVLVCGILFHMGLALYNLPRVSLYVDRRAAQTAIDARDYRILGERRPGTR
;
A
#
# COMPACT_ATOMS: atom_id res chain seq x y z
N MET A 1 12.40 -16.02 13.00
CA MET A 1 12.40 -15.22 11.75
C MET A 1 11.20 -14.27 11.63
N LEU A 2 9.94 -14.74 11.70
CA LEU A 2 8.76 -13.87 11.54
C LEU A 2 8.67 -12.77 12.61
N VAL A 3 8.90 -13.11 13.88
CA VAL A 3 8.90 -12.12 14.98
C VAL A 3 9.96 -11.03 14.73
N GLY A 4 11.18 -11.43 14.35
CA GLY A 4 12.26 -10.47 14.02
C GLY A 4 11.88 -9.56 12.84
N ALA A 5 11.26 -10.10 11.79
CA ALA A 5 10.78 -9.31 10.66
C ALA A 5 9.64 -8.34 11.07
N PHE A 6 8.74 -8.76 11.95
CA PHE A 6 7.68 -7.90 12.49
C PHE A 6 8.28 -6.75 13.30
N LEU A 7 9.19 -7.05 14.24
CA LEU A 7 9.86 -6.02 15.07
C LEU A 7 10.68 -5.05 14.22
N PHE A 8 11.38 -5.55 13.21
CA PHE A 8 12.11 -4.71 12.26
C PHE A 8 11.18 -3.74 11.51
N ARG A 9 10.05 -4.23 11.00
CA ARG A 9 9.05 -3.39 10.33
C ARG A 9 8.44 -2.36 11.27
N LEU A 10 8.10 -2.77 12.49
CA LEU A 10 7.57 -1.85 13.51
C LEU A 10 8.59 -0.75 13.85
N ALA A 11 9.87 -1.10 14.00
CA ALA A 11 10.94 -0.13 14.22
C ALA A 11 11.07 0.84 13.04
N CYS A 12 11.05 0.35 11.78
CA CYS A 12 11.03 1.21 10.60
C CYS A 12 9.84 2.17 10.60
N GLY A 13 8.66 1.70 11.01
CA GLY A 13 7.45 2.51 11.09
C GLY A 13 7.55 3.61 12.16
N LEU A 14 7.96 3.25 13.37
CA LEU A 14 8.12 4.19 14.49
C LEU A 14 9.18 5.26 14.23
N CYS A 15 10.23 4.90 13.51
CA CYS A 15 11.29 5.81 13.09
C CYS A 15 10.99 6.51 11.74
N GLY A 16 9.88 6.15 11.07
CA GLY A 16 9.48 6.74 9.79
C GLY A 16 8.97 8.17 9.93
N GLN A 17 8.59 8.76 8.81
CA GLN A 17 8.17 10.16 8.75
C GLN A 17 6.84 10.37 9.49
N PHE A 18 6.84 11.23 10.49
CA PHE A 18 5.67 11.70 11.25
C PHE A 18 5.41 13.20 11.06
N GLN A 19 6.45 13.98 10.74
CA GLN A 19 6.38 15.45 10.62
C GLN A 19 5.71 15.95 9.33
N ASP A 20 5.16 15.04 8.51
CA ASP A 20 4.35 15.37 7.35
C ASP A 20 2.92 15.78 7.76
N SER A 21 2.33 16.73 7.02
CA SER A 21 0.95 17.20 7.22
C SER A 21 -0.07 16.07 7.15
N ASP A 22 0.06 15.17 6.18
CA ASP A 22 -0.87 14.07 5.98
C ASP A 22 -0.80 13.05 7.12
N THR A 23 0.42 12.74 7.58
CA THR A 23 0.65 11.83 8.72
C THR A 23 0.05 12.38 10.00
N LYS A 24 0.32 13.66 10.31
CA LYS A 24 -0.24 14.32 11.49
C LYS A 24 -1.76 14.42 11.44
N GLN A 25 -2.32 14.73 10.27
CA GLN A 25 -3.77 14.80 10.09
C GLN A 25 -4.44 13.47 10.44
N ILE A 26 -3.91 12.35 9.92
CA ILE A 26 -4.45 11.01 10.17
C ILE A 26 -4.33 10.63 11.65
N TYR A 27 -3.19 10.91 12.26
CA TYR A 27 -2.99 10.67 13.68
C TYR A 27 -3.96 11.48 14.54
N LEU A 28 -4.14 12.77 14.23
CA LEU A 28 -5.09 13.67 14.91
C LEU A 28 -6.54 13.24 14.75
N LEU A 29 -6.95 12.68 13.60
CA LEU A 29 -8.31 12.14 13.41
C LEU A 29 -8.59 11.00 14.40
N GLY A 30 -7.65 10.07 14.56
CA GLY A 30 -7.78 8.98 15.51
C GLY A 30 -7.73 9.48 16.96
N LEU A 31 -6.83 10.39 17.27
CA LEU A 31 -6.71 10.99 18.60
C LEU A 31 -7.98 11.79 18.98
N LYS A 32 -8.57 12.53 18.03
CA LYS A 32 -9.84 13.22 18.21
C LYS A 32 -10.96 12.25 18.56
N PHE A 33 -11.07 11.14 17.83
CA PHE A 33 -12.04 10.09 18.15
C PHE A 33 -11.83 9.54 19.57
N TYR A 34 -10.58 9.19 19.93
CA TYR A 34 -10.25 8.67 21.26
C TYR A 34 -10.58 9.65 22.38
N THR A 35 -10.26 10.94 22.21
CA THR A 35 -10.39 11.95 23.28
C THR A 35 -11.82 12.47 23.45
N THR A 36 -12.60 12.53 22.38
CA THR A 36 -13.96 13.12 22.40
C THR A 36 -15.07 12.08 22.38
N GLY A 37 -14.80 10.83 21.98
CA GLY A 37 -15.82 9.81 21.72
C GLY A 37 -16.73 10.13 20.52
N ALA A 38 -16.52 11.24 19.82
CA ALA A 38 -17.35 11.64 18.70
C ALA A 38 -17.11 10.73 17.49
N TRP A 39 -18.21 10.22 16.90
CA TRP A 39 -18.12 9.36 15.72
C TRP A 39 -17.45 10.09 14.56
N PRO A 40 -16.40 9.51 13.95
CA PRO A 40 -15.70 10.12 12.83
C PRO A 40 -16.42 9.82 11.51
N TYR A 41 -17.20 10.76 11.04
CA TYR A 41 -18.00 10.59 9.81
C TYR A 41 -17.15 10.58 8.54
N PHE A 42 -16.01 11.25 8.57
CA PHE A 42 -15.10 11.42 7.45
C PHE A 42 -13.68 11.06 7.82
N GLY A 43 -12.94 10.53 6.85
CA GLY A 43 -11.50 10.33 6.90
C GLY A 43 -10.72 11.64 6.63
N PRO A 44 -9.42 11.52 6.28
CA PRO A 44 -8.58 12.69 6.04
C PRO A 44 -9.02 13.51 4.84
N ASP A 45 -8.63 14.79 4.83
CA ASP A 45 -8.78 15.66 3.69
C ASP A 45 -7.89 15.15 2.53
N VAL A 46 -8.43 15.17 1.34
CA VAL A 46 -7.71 14.84 0.11
C VAL A 46 -7.86 15.99 -0.88
N VAL A 47 -6.92 16.13 -1.82
CA VAL A 47 -6.99 17.20 -2.85
C VAL A 47 -7.15 18.58 -2.22
N TRP A 48 -6.20 18.96 -1.34
CA TRP A 48 -6.08 20.29 -0.73
C TRP A 48 -7.26 20.73 0.15
N GLY A 49 -7.87 19.77 0.85
CA GLY A 49 -8.88 20.08 1.86
C GLY A 49 -10.31 20.28 1.33
N GLU A 50 -10.51 20.15 0.02
CA GLU A 50 -11.85 20.30 -0.57
C GLU A 50 -12.68 19.01 -0.56
N ILE A 51 -12.02 17.85 -0.37
CA ILE A 51 -12.65 16.53 -0.43
C ILE A 51 -12.27 15.73 0.80
N GLN A 52 -13.25 15.16 1.46
CA GLN A 52 -13.05 14.19 2.53
C GLN A 52 -13.55 12.81 2.10
N ILE A 53 -12.81 11.77 2.47
CA ILE A 53 -13.25 10.40 2.21
C ILE A 53 -14.33 10.05 3.22
N PRO A 54 -15.55 9.67 2.78
CA PRO A 54 -16.60 9.27 3.71
C PRO A 54 -16.25 7.96 4.42
N GLY A 55 -16.58 7.88 5.71
CA GLY A 55 -16.41 6.67 6.53
C GLY A 55 -15.50 6.85 7.73
N ALA A 56 -15.73 6.00 8.72
CA ALA A 56 -15.05 6.06 10.02
C ALA A 56 -13.73 5.27 10.05
N LEU A 57 -13.48 4.40 9.06
CA LEU A 57 -12.44 3.38 9.15
C LEU A 57 -11.06 3.94 9.48
N GLN A 58 -10.64 5.04 8.83
CA GLN A 58 -9.30 5.62 9.05
C GLN A 58 -9.11 6.07 10.49
N ALA A 59 -10.07 6.79 11.02
CA ALA A 59 -10.01 7.30 12.39
C ALA A 59 -10.13 6.17 13.43
N LEU A 60 -10.93 5.13 13.14
CA LEU A 60 -11.03 3.96 14.01
C LEU A 60 -9.74 3.16 14.05
N LEU A 61 -9.07 2.95 12.91
CA LEU A 61 -7.79 2.24 12.84
C LEU A 61 -6.67 2.93 13.66
N VAL A 62 -6.73 4.24 13.78
CA VAL A 62 -5.77 5.01 14.57
C VAL A 62 -6.23 5.21 16.01
N GLY A 63 -7.53 5.41 16.24
CA GLY A 63 -8.05 5.79 17.55
C GLY A 63 -8.38 4.62 18.48
N LEU A 64 -8.88 3.50 17.94
CA LEU A 64 -9.21 2.32 18.76
C LEU A 64 -8.00 1.76 19.53
N PRO A 65 -6.78 1.69 18.96
CA PRO A 65 -5.62 1.24 19.71
C PRO A 65 -5.36 1.99 21.01
N PHE A 66 -5.65 3.27 21.10
CA PHE A 66 -5.47 4.04 22.34
C PHE A 66 -6.36 3.60 23.49
N HIS A 67 -7.54 3.01 23.21
CA HIS A 67 -8.41 2.45 24.26
C HIS A 67 -7.83 1.17 24.89
N LEU A 68 -7.03 0.42 24.13
CA LEU A 68 -6.39 -0.81 24.59
C LEU A 68 -5.01 -0.53 25.19
N LEU A 69 -4.27 0.38 24.57
CA LEU A 69 -2.91 0.74 24.93
C LEU A 69 -2.74 2.24 24.77
N PRO A 70 -2.88 3.06 25.85
CA PRO A 70 -2.83 4.51 25.79
C PRO A 70 -1.38 5.01 25.64
N LEU A 71 -0.72 4.60 24.59
CA LEU A 71 0.65 4.97 24.22
C LEU A 71 0.67 5.58 22.83
N ALA A 72 1.53 6.57 22.61
CA ALA A 72 1.68 7.23 21.32
C ALA A 72 2.00 6.27 20.17
N GLU A 73 2.62 5.14 20.47
CA GLU A 73 3.01 4.09 19.53
C GLU A 73 1.88 3.13 19.16
N ALA A 74 0.76 3.10 19.89
CA ALA A 74 -0.29 2.10 19.73
C ALA A 74 -0.88 2.00 18.31
N PRO A 75 -1.15 3.11 17.57
CA PRO A 75 -1.63 3.05 16.20
C PRO A 75 -0.63 2.40 15.23
N TYR A 76 0.67 2.59 15.45
CA TYR A 76 1.73 1.96 14.66
C TYR A 76 1.74 0.44 14.85
N LEU A 77 1.49 -0.02 16.08
CA LEU A 77 1.40 -1.45 16.37
C LEU A 77 0.26 -2.09 15.56
N LEU A 78 -0.95 -1.50 15.58
CA LEU A 78 -2.09 -2.02 14.80
C LEU A 78 -1.82 -1.98 13.30
N LEU A 79 -1.32 -0.87 12.76
CA LEU A 79 -0.98 -0.77 11.34
C LEU A 79 0.00 -1.87 10.93
N ASN A 80 1.08 -2.05 11.71
CA ASN A 80 2.10 -3.05 11.41
C ASN A 80 1.57 -4.48 11.57
N LEU A 81 0.68 -4.77 12.52
CA LEU A 81 0.01 -6.06 12.61
C LEU A 81 -0.83 -6.37 11.38
N LEU A 82 -1.64 -5.42 10.92
CA LEU A 82 -2.51 -5.58 9.75
C LEU A 82 -1.69 -5.74 8.46
N SER A 83 -0.72 -4.86 8.23
CA SER A 83 0.13 -4.92 7.04
C SER A 83 1.01 -6.18 7.04
N PHE A 84 1.56 -6.58 8.18
CA PHE A 84 2.35 -7.80 8.31
C PHE A 84 1.52 -9.05 8.05
N ALA A 85 0.34 -9.16 8.66
CA ALA A 85 -0.56 -10.30 8.45
C ALA A 85 -0.97 -10.43 6.97
N SER A 86 -1.32 -9.33 6.33
CA SER A 86 -1.69 -9.33 4.90
C SER A 86 -0.51 -9.65 3.98
N LEU A 87 0.70 -9.17 4.29
CA LEU A 87 1.91 -9.56 3.58
C LEU A 87 2.28 -11.03 3.78
N CYS A 88 2.09 -11.58 4.99
CA CYS A 88 2.26 -13.00 5.27
C CYS A 88 1.28 -13.86 4.46
N LEU A 89 0.02 -13.45 4.37
CA LEU A 89 -0.97 -14.12 3.53
C LEU A 89 -0.55 -14.09 2.05
N PHE A 90 -0.10 -12.94 1.57
CA PHE A 90 0.35 -12.82 0.18
C PHE A 90 1.64 -13.60 -0.09
N ALA A 91 2.57 -13.64 0.86
CA ALA A 91 3.79 -14.46 0.77
C ALA A 91 3.46 -15.95 0.72
N TRP A 92 2.53 -16.40 1.55
CA TRP A 92 2.00 -17.76 1.51
C TRP A 92 1.37 -18.05 0.14
N TYR A 93 0.51 -17.16 -0.36
CA TYR A 93 -0.14 -17.30 -1.65
C TYR A 93 0.87 -17.37 -2.81
N CYS A 94 1.84 -16.45 -2.85
CA CYS A 94 2.90 -16.48 -3.88
C CYS A 94 3.76 -17.75 -3.79
N GLY A 95 4.13 -18.17 -2.58
CA GLY A 95 4.93 -19.38 -2.38
C GLY A 95 4.21 -20.67 -2.75
N ARG A 96 2.88 -20.72 -2.65
CA ARG A 96 2.06 -21.83 -3.14
C ARG A 96 1.89 -21.81 -4.66
N ARG A 97 1.84 -20.62 -5.23
CA ARG A 97 1.68 -20.40 -6.66
C ARG A 97 2.96 -20.65 -7.46
N LEU A 98 4.11 -20.38 -6.85
CA LEU A 98 5.45 -20.49 -7.42
C LEU A 98 6.35 -21.35 -6.50
N PRO A 99 6.14 -22.67 -6.46
CA PRO A 99 6.83 -23.56 -5.52
C PRO A 99 8.35 -23.66 -5.79
N GLU A 100 8.79 -23.34 -7.01
CA GLU A 100 10.21 -23.34 -7.39
C GLU A 100 11.00 -22.17 -6.79
N LEU A 101 10.31 -21.08 -6.42
CA LEU A 101 10.97 -19.97 -5.75
C LEU A 101 11.31 -20.33 -4.29
N PRO A 102 12.53 -20.05 -3.84
CA PRO A 102 12.91 -20.27 -2.45
C PRO A 102 11.99 -19.48 -1.49
N ARG A 103 11.41 -20.16 -0.50
CA ARG A 103 10.49 -19.50 0.46
C ARG A 103 11.14 -18.31 1.15
N TRP A 104 12.41 -18.44 1.57
CA TRP A 104 13.14 -17.35 2.22
C TRP A 104 13.19 -16.08 1.35
N PHE A 105 13.26 -16.25 0.02
CA PHE A 105 13.27 -15.13 -0.91
C PHE A 105 11.89 -14.45 -0.99
N VAL A 106 10.80 -15.21 -1.19
CA VAL A 106 9.43 -14.66 -1.27
C VAL A 106 9.08 -13.92 0.00
N TRP A 107 9.34 -14.52 1.17
CA TRP A 107 9.07 -13.92 2.47
C TRP A 107 9.98 -12.72 2.75
N GLY A 108 11.28 -12.88 2.53
CA GLY A 108 12.26 -11.80 2.69
C GLY A 108 11.90 -10.60 1.82
N TRP A 109 11.63 -10.85 0.52
CA TRP A 109 11.25 -9.80 -0.40
C TRP A 109 10.02 -9.02 0.07
N LEU A 110 8.91 -9.69 0.33
CA LEU A 110 7.65 -9.04 0.69
C LEU A 110 7.74 -8.31 2.03
N LEU A 111 8.46 -8.87 3.00
CA LEU A 111 8.55 -8.28 4.34
C LEU A 111 9.59 -7.16 4.45
N THR A 112 10.59 -7.10 3.55
CA THR A 112 11.70 -6.14 3.65
C THR A 112 11.92 -5.30 2.38
N SER A 113 11.02 -5.37 1.38
CA SER A 113 11.15 -4.51 0.22
C SER A 113 10.99 -3.02 0.61
N PRO A 114 11.71 -2.11 -0.04
CA PRO A 114 11.64 -0.68 0.26
C PRO A 114 10.21 -0.13 0.24
N TRP A 115 9.40 -0.55 -0.72
CA TRP A 115 8.04 -0.10 -0.87
C TRP A 115 7.13 -0.54 0.27
N THR A 116 7.25 -1.80 0.73
CA THR A 116 6.43 -2.30 1.84
C THR A 116 6.91 -1.77 3.19
N LEU A 117 8.20 -1.43 3.34
CA LEU A 117 8.71 -0.81 4.55
C LEU A 117 8.31 0.65 4.65
N ASN A 118 8.45 1.44 3.58
CA ASN A 118 8.20 2.88 3.67
C ASN A 118 6.72 3.26 3.56
N LEU A 119 5.90 2.49 2.80
CA LEU A 119 4.49 2.83 2.57
C LEU A 119 3.49 1.97 3.35
N SER A 120 3.91 1.05 4.22
CA SER A 120 2.95 0.26 5.02
C SER A 120 3.30 0.09 6.49
N THR A 121 4.27 0.85 6.98
CA THR A 121 4.69 0.81 8.39
C THR A 121 4.46 2.15 9.11
N VAL A 122 4.46 3.26 8.38
CA VAL A 122 4.19 4.61 8.89
C VAL A 122 2.70 4.93 8.84
N ILE A 123 2.23 5.79 9.74
CA ILE A 123 0.84 6.28 9.71
C ILE A 123 0.71 7.29 8.58
N TYR A 124 0.25 6.82 7.44
CA TYR A 124 0.06 7.61 6.23
C TYR A 124 -1.15 7.07 5.47
N ASN A 125 -1.88 7.90 4.74
CA ASN A 125 -3.12 7.49 4.08
C ASN A 125 -2.95 6.22 3.22
N PRO A 126 -1.97 6.13 2.30
CA PRO A 126 -1.75 4.93 1.50
C PRO A 126 -1.30 3.70 2.30
N SER A 127 -0.79 3.86 3.52
CA SER A 127 -0.21 2.74 4.29
C SER A 127 -1.25 1.68 4.63
N TYR A 128 -2.45 2.09 4.97
CA TYR A 128 -3.55 1.19 5.31
C TYR A 128 -4.18 0.53 4.07
N VAL A 129 -3.98 1.09 2.88
CA VAL A 129 -4.50 0.58 1.60
C VAL A 129 -3.92 -0.79 1.27
N LEU A 130 -2.67 -1.07 1.66
CA LEU A 130 -1.99 -2.32 1.33
C LEU A 130 -2.77 -3.55 1.81
N THR A 131 -3.30 -3.53 3.03
CA THR A 131 -4.08 -4.64 3.59
C THR A 131 -5.28 -4.99 2.73
N GLY A 132 -6.10 -3.99 2.37
CA GLY A 132 -7.24 -4.18 1.48
C GLY A 132 -6.82 -4.59 0.07
N GLY A 133 -5.78 -3.98 -0.48
CA GLY A 133 -5.26 -4.28 -1.81
C GLY A 133 -4.75 -5.72 -1.93
N LEU A 134 -3.99 -6.22 -0.95
CA LEU A 134 -3.50 -7.60 -0.94
C LEU A 134 -4.64 -8.61 -0.89
N LEU A 135 -5.61 -8.42 0.01
CA LEU A 135 -6.79 -9.27 0.10
C LEU A 135 -7.59 -9.24 -1.20
N PHE A 136 -7.84 -8.06 -1.74
CA PHE A 136 -8.56 -7.86 -2.98
C PHE A 136 -7.91 -8.61 -4.15
N PHE A 137 -6.60 -8.43 -4.37
CA PHE A 137 -5.91 -9.05 -5.50
C PHE A 137 -5.72 -10.55 -5.34
N VAL A 138 -5.55 -11.10 -4.14
CA VAL A 138 -5.62 -12.55 -3.93
C VAL A 138 -6.99 -13.08 -4.35
N GLY A 139 -8.08 -12.39 -3.99
CA GLY A 139 -9.42 -12.73 -4.44
C GLY A 139 -9.55 -12.68 -5.96
N VAL A 140 -9.18 -11.59 -6.60
CA VAL A 140 -9.24 -11.39 -8.06
C VAL A 140 -8.47 -12.48 -8.82
N LEU A 141 -7.24 -12.80 -8.38
CA LEU A 141 -6.39 -13.81 -9.02
C LEU A 141 -7.00 -15.23 -8.97
N GLU A 142 -7.84 -15.52 -7.97
CA GLU A 142 -8.57 -16.80 -7.86
C GLU A 142 -9.93 -16.78 -8.55
N LEU A 143 -10.43 -15.61 -8.94
CA LEU A 143 -11.71 -15.47 -9.63
C LEU A 143 -11.58 -15.40 -11.15
N TYR A 144 -10.44 -14.91 -11.65
CA TYR A 144 -10.20 -14.85 -13.08
C TYR A 144 -9.86 -16.24 -13.64
N PRO A 145 -10.56 -16.73 -14.68
CA PRO A 145 -10.37 -18.08 -15.21
C PRO A 145 -8.94 -18.38 -15.64
N PHE A 146 -8.25 -17.35 -16.17
CA PHE A 146 -6.89 -17.47 -16.70
C PHE A 146 -5.77 -17.32 -15.66
N THR A 147 -6.10 -16.92 -14.42
CA THR A 147 -5.13 -16.83 -13.31
C THR A 147 -5.45 -17.75 -12.14
N ARG A 148 -6.62 -18.36 -12.14
CA ARG A 148 -7.12 -19.21 -11.05
C ARG A 148 -6.21 -20.42 -10.80
N ARG A 149 -5.87 -20.68 -9.54
CA ARG A 149 -5.09 -21.84 -9.08
C ARG A 149 -5.85 -22.73 -8.08
N GLY A 150 -7.01 -22.31 -7.61
CA GLY A 150 -7.80 -23.03 -6.61
C GLY A 150 -7.17 -23.00 -5.20
N LEU A 151 -6.27 -22.06 -4.94
CA LEU A 151 -5.63 -21.90 -3.62
C LEU A 151 -6.60 -21.33 -2.58
N VAL A 152 -7.55 -20.52 -3.02
CA VAL A 152 -8.61 -19.96 -2.19
C VAL A 152 -9.97 -20.36 -2.79
N PRO A 153 -10.90 -20.90 -1.99
CA PRO A 153 -12.26 -21.23 -2.46
C PRO A 153 -12.97 -19.99 -3.02
N VAL A 154 -13.72 -20.16 -4.11
CA VAL A 154 -14.40 -19.07 -4.86
C VAL A 154 -15.21 -18.15 -3.95
N ARG A 155 -15.98 -18.71 -3.00
CA ARG A 155 -16.78 -17.93 -2.06
C ARG A 155 -15.91 -17.03 -1.19
N ARG A 156 -14.81 -17.56 -0.63
CA ARG A 156 -13.85 -16.77 0.16
C ARG A 156 -13.16 -15.72 -0.70
N ALA A 157 -12.81 -16.04 -1.95
CA ALA A 157 -12.21 -15.11 -2.88
C ALA A 157 -13.14 -13.91 -3.19
N ASN A 158 -14.46 -14.16 -3.39
CA ASN A 158 -15.45 -13.09 -3.54
C ASN A 158 -15.60 -12.26 -2.25
N ALA A 159 -15.62 -12.88 -1.08
CA ALA A 159 -15.67 -12.15 0.19
C ALA A 159 -14.40 -11.31 0.42
N MET A 160 -13.21 -11.84 0.12
CA MET A 160 -11.96 -11.08 0.17
C MET A 160 -11.96 -9.88 -0.78
N MET A 161 -12.52 -10.05 -1.99
CA MET A 161 -12.66 -8.97 -2.96
C MET A 161 -13.61 -7.88 -2.47
N GLY A 162 -14.76 -8.24 -1.91
CA GLY A 162 -15.73 -7.30 -1.33
C GLY A 162 -15.16 -6.53 -0.14
N PHE A 163 -14.52 -7.25 0.80
CA PHE A 163 -13.85 -6.66 1.95
C PHE A 163 -12.74 -5.69 1.51
N GLY A 164 -11.84 -6.13 0.62
CA GLY A 164 -10.73 -5.31 0.14
C GLY A 164 -11.17 -4.05 -0.58
N LEU A 165 -12.21 -4.13 -1.42
CA LEU A 165 -12.77 -2.96 -2.10
C LEU A 165 -13.33 -1.94 -1.10
N CYS A 166 -14.20 -2.38 -0.16
CA CYS A 166 -14.79 -1.50 0.84
C CYS A 166 -13.76 -0.96 1.83
N TRP A 167 -12.72 -1.73 2.14
CA TRP A 167 -11.59 -1.27 2.94
C TRP A 167 -10.89 -0.09 2.26
N VAL A 168 -10.46 -0.25 1.01
CA VAL A 168 -9.75 0.81 0.28
C VAL A 168 -10.65 2.02 0.02
N MET A 169 -11.95 1.82 -0.23
CA MET A 169 -12.92 2.87 -0.49
C MET A 169 -13.02 3.89 0.66
N GLN A 170 -12.91 3.44 1.92
CA GLN A 170 -12.95 4.33 3.08
C GLN A 170 -11.59 4.95 3.44
N LEU A 171 -10.53 4.60 2.73
CA LEU A 171 -9.18 5.04 3.03
C LEU A 171 -8.56 5.90 1.93
N HIS A 172 -8.82 5.59 0.66
CA HIS A 172 -8.10 6.20 -0.45
C HIS A 172 -8.87 6.15 -1.76
N LEU A 173 -8.78 7.21 -2.56
CA LEU A 173 -9.49 7.31 -3.86
C LEU A 173 -9.06 6.25 -4.89
N SER A 174 -7.94 5.55 -4.69
CA SER A 174 -7.50 4.46 -5.56
C SER A 174 -8.45 3.26 -5.62
N TRP A 175 -9.49 3.21 -4.77
CA TRP A 175 -10.53 2.19 -4.85
C TRP A 175 -11.22 2.14 -6.23
N VAL A 176 -11.27 3.26 -6.95
CA VAL A 176 -11.86 3.35 -8.29
C VAL A 176 -11.17 2.37 -9.26
N VAL A 177 -9.86 2.20 -9.14
CA VAL A 177 -9.09 1.22 -9.91
C VAL A 177 -9.56 -0.20 -9.63
N LEU A 178 -9.89 -0.52 -8.38
CA LEU A 178 -10.32 -1.85 -7.96
C LEU A 178 -11.71 -2.22 -8.52
N VAL A 179 -12.58 -1.23 -8.77
CA VAL A 179 -13.92 -1.47 -9.30
C VAL A 179 -13.88 -2.20 -10.65
N ALA A 180 -12.98 -1.78 -11.55
CA ALA A 180 -12.85 -2.42 -12.86
C ALA A 180 -12.49 -3.92 -12.75
N TYR A 181 -11.58 -4.25 -11.81
CA TYR A 181 -11.23 -5.65 -11.53
C TYR A 181 -12.38 -6.43 -10.93
N ALA A 182 -13.13 -5.83 -10.00
CA ALA A 182 -14.27 -6.46 -9.37
C ALA A 182 -15.40 -6.75 -10.41
N LEU A 183 -15.72 -5.77 -11.24
CA LEU A 183 -16.71 -5.91 -12.31
C LEU A 183 -16.30 -7.01 -13.29
N ALA A 184 -15.04 -7.07 -13.71
CA ALA A 184 -14.56 -8.14 -14.58
C ALA A 184 -14.66 -9.52 -13.90
N ALA A 185 -14.30 -9.64 -12.61
CA ALA A 185 -14.42 -10.89 -11.87
C ALA A 185 -15.85 -11.38 -11.76
N LEU A 186 -16.78 -10.48 -11.49
CA LEU A 186 -18.22 -10.78 -11.46
C LEU A 186 -18.75 -11.17 -12.84
N ALA A 187 -18.35 -10.42 -13.88
CA ALA A 187 -18.75 -10.71 -15.26
C ALA A 187 -18.31 -12.12 -15.71
N PHE A 188 -17.10 -12.54 -15.39
CA PHE A 188 -16.66 -13.91 -15.66
C PHE A 188 -17.52 -14.95 -14.97
N GLN A 189 -17.91 -14.75 -13.73
CA GLN A 189 -18.77 -15.67 -12.97
C GLN A 189 -20.20 -15.71 -13.52
N PHE A 190 -20.76 -14.57 -13.93
CA PHE A 190 -22.05 -14.51 -14.61
C PHE A 190 -22.00 -15.21 -15.99
N LYS A 191 -20.89 -15.08 -16.73
CA LYS A 191 -20.69 -15.79 -17.99
C LYS A 191 -20.63 -17.30 -17.80
N GLU A 192 -20.09 -17.80 -16.68
CA GLU A 192 -20.10 -19.23 -16.37
C GLU A 192 -21.53 -19.75 -16.10
N SER A 193 -22.28 -19.06 -15.25
CA SER A 193 -23.74 -19.25 -15.07
C SER A 193 -24.34 -18.11 -14.23
N VAL A 194 -25.63 -17.81 -14.47
CA VAL A 194 -26.40 -16.80 -13.70
C VAL A 194 -26.40 -17.13 -12.20
N ARG A 195 -26.55 -18.40 -11.83
CA ARG A 195 -26.51 -18.84 -10.43
C ARG A 195 -25.16 -18.55 -9.76
N ARG A 196 -24.04 -18.80 -10.46
CA ARG A 196 -22.71 -18.47 -9.95
C ARG A 196 -22.49 -16.97 -9.80
N GLY A 197 -23.01 -16.18 -10.74
CA GLY A 197 -22.96 -14.72 -10.63
C GLY A 197 -23.66 -14.19 -9.39
N PHE A 198 -24.86 -14.71 -9.07
CA PHE A 198 -25.58 -14.33 -7.85
C PHE A 198 -24.91 -14.84 -6.56
N ASP A 199 -24.36 -16.08 -6.55
CA ASP A 199 -23.56 -16.58 -5.40
C ASP A 199 -22.32 -15.69 -5.19
N ALA A 200 -21.68 -15.25 -6.28
CA ALA A 200 -20.56 -14.33 -6.22
C ALA A 200 -20.93 -12.96 -5.63
N LEU A 201 -22.04 -12.36 -6.08
CA LEU A 201 -22.55 -11.11 -5.52
C LEU A 201 -22.88 -11.22 -4.03
N ALA A 202 -23.53 -12.34 -3.63
CA ALA A 202 -23.86 -12.58 -2.24
C ALA A 202 -22.60 -12.64 -1.35
N TRP A 203 -21.57 -13.40 -1.77
CA TRP A 203 -20.31 -13.49 -1.00
C TRP A 203 -19.50 -12.21 -1.06
N PHE A 204 -19.53 -11.47 -2.16
CA PHE A 204 -18.96 -10.13 -2.24
C PHE A 204 -19.61 -9.20 -1.21
N ALA A 205 -20.95 -9.20 -1.16
CA ALA A 205 -21.71 -8.40 -0.20
C ALA A 205 -21.42 -8.81 1.25
N VAL A 206 -21.31 -10.11 1.54
CA VAL A 206 -20.90 -10.61 2.87
C VAL A 206 -19.53 -10.08 3.28
N GLY A 207 -18.56 -10.05 2.36
CA GLY A 207 -17.26 -9.49 2.63
C GLY A 207 -17.26 -7.97 2.81
N ALA A 208 -18.06 -7.26 2.05
CA ALA A 208 -18.21 -5.81 2.09
C ALA A 208 -18.97 -5.30 3.32
N ALA A 209 -19.95 -6.07 3.81
CA ALA A 209 -20.93 -5.65 4.80
C ALA A 209 -20.34 -5.06 6.10
N PRO A 210 -19.34 -5.66 6.76
CA PRO A 210 -18.82 -5.12 8.02
C PRO A 210 -18.19 -3.73 7.83
N LEU A 211 -17.60 -3.45 6.68
CA LEU A 211 -16.99 -2.15 6.38
C LEU A 211 -18.04 -1.16 5.85
N ALA A 212 -18.98 -1.62 5.03
CA ALA A 212 -20.11 -0.80 4.57
C ALA A 212 -20.96 -0.29 5.75
N ALA A 213 -21.12 -1.09 6.79
CA ALA A 213 -21.80 -0.68 8.02
C ALA A 213 -21.19 0.57 8.67
N LEU A 214 -19.86 0.78 8.56
CA LEU A 214 -19.18 1.99 9.06
C LEU A 214 -19.55 3.26 8.29
N LEU A 215 -20.08 3.14 7.07
CA LEU A 215 -20.55 4.27 6.27
C LEU A 215 -21.98 4.72 6.66
N VAL A 216 -22.78 3.82 7.23
CA VAL A 216 -24.20 4.07 7.52
C VAL A 216 -24.40 5.35 8.35
N PRO A 217 -23.67 5.59 9.47
CA PRO A 217 -23.84 6.82 10.24
C PRO A 217 -23.53 8.09 9.43
N THR A 218 -22.56 8.03 8.51
CA THR A 218 -22.23 9.16 7.64
C THR A 218 -23.36 9.48 6.69
N TYR A 219 -23.94 8.47 6.03
CA TYR A 219 -25.04 8.65 5.11
C TYR A 219 -26.34 9.06 5.81
N LEU A 220 -26.62 8.54 7.00
CA LEU A 220 -27.81 8.94 7.78
C LEU A 220 -27.74 10.40 8.21
N LYS A 221 -26.55 10.91 8.53
CA LYS A 221 -26.38 12.28 9.00
C LYS A 221 -26.26 13.31 7.87
N TYR A 222 -25.54 12.97 6.79
CA TYR A 222 -25.17 13.93 5.73
C TYR A 222 -25.82 13.63 4.37
N GLY A 223 -26.51 12.50 4.23
CA GLY A 223 -27.11 12.08 2.97
C GLY A 223 -26.10 11.50 1.97
N VAL A 224 -26.60 11.10 0.80
CA VAL A 224 -25.78 10.51 -0.28
C VAL A 224 -24.82 11.53 -0.90
N SER A 225 -25.13 12.82 -0.83
CA SER A 225 -24.30 13.91 -1.34
C SER A 225 -23.14 14.29 -0.42
N ALA A 226 -23.07 13.71 0.78
CA ALA A 226 -22.00 13.98 1.72
C ALA A 226 -20.63 13.61 1.11
N GLY A 227 -19.80 14.59 0.87
CA GLY A 227 -18.49 14.44 0.23
C GLY A 227 -18.51 14.36 -1.30
N SER A 228 -19.70 14.26 -1.96
CA SER A 228 -19.78 14.11 -3.42
C SER A 228 -19.44 15.40 -4.19
N GLY A 229 -19.72 16.56 -3.61
CA GLY A 229 -19.40 17.86 -4.25
C GLY A 229 -17.91 18.02 -4.53
N GLY A 230 -17.07 17.49 -3.64
CA GLY A 230 -15.63 17.45 -3.83
C GLY A 230 -15.17 16.31 -4.75
N THR A 231 -15.81 15.12 -4.66
CA THR A 231 -15.43 13.95 -5.47
C THR A 231 -15.65 14.20 -6.97
N THR A 232 -16.76 14.85 -7.32
CA THR A 232 -17.03 15.23 -8.73
C THR A 232 -16.05 16.27 -9.25
N ARG A 233 -15.56 17.20 -8.42
CA ARG A 233 -14.50 18.14 -8.80
C ARG A 233 -13.13 17.47 -9.00
N ALA A 234 -12.88 16.34 -8.31
CA ALA A 234 -11.65 15.57 -8.50
C ALA A 234 -11.62 14.79 -9.82
N VAL A 235 -12.77 14.55 -10.44
CA VAL A 235 -12.91 13.86 -11.74
C VAL A 235 -12.97 14.91 -12.84
N THR A 236 -11.83 15.30 -13.34
CA THR A 236 -11.71 16.27 -14.44
C THR A 236 -10.72 15.75 -15.47
N PHE A 237 -11.08 15.83 -16.75
CA PHE A 237 -10.17 15.45 -17.82
C PHE A 237 -8.95 16.37 -17.80
N ASN A 238 -7.78 15.78 -17.61
CA ASN A 238 -6.51 16.50 -17.47
C ASN A 238 -5.52 16.07 -18.57
N VAL A 239 -5.35 16.93 -19.58
CA VAL A 239 -4.45 16.70 -20.72
C VAL A 239 -2.99 16.58 -20.27
N GLU A 240 -2.58 17.24 -19.19
CA GLU A 240 -1.20 17.17 -18.68
C GLU A 240 -0.84 15.73 -18.29
N ASN A 241 -1.82 14.96 -17.82
CA ASN A 241 -1.63 13.55 -17.47
C ASN A 241 -1.53 12.61 -18.68
N ALA A 242 -1.76 13.10 -19.91
CA ALA A 242 -1.59 12.29 -21.12
C ALA A 242 -0.13 11.85 -21.33
N THR A 243 0.84 12.64 -20.87
CA THR A 243 2.26 12.31 -20.94
C THR A 243 2.72 11.36 -19.82
N ALA A 244 1.86 11.04 -18.86
CA ALA A 244 2.21 10.29 -17.64
C ALA A 244 2.39 8.78 -17.84
N LEU A 245 2.06 8.23 -19.04
CA LEU A 245 2.09 6.77 -19.29
C LEU A 245 3.44 6.14 -18.89
N TRP A 246 4.55 6.72 -19.33
CA TRP A 246 5.88 6.21 -18.98
C TRP A 246 6.16 6.28 -17.48
N GLY A 247 5.72 7.36 -16.83
CA GLY A 247 5.80 7.49 -15.38
C GLY A 247 5.02 6.40 -14.63
N ILE A 248 3.83 6.04 -15.12
CA ILE A 248 3.00 4.94 -14.56
C ILE A 248 3.70 3.60 -14.76
N VAL A 249 4.22 3.31 -15.95
CA VAL A 249 4.98 2.06 -16.25
C VAL A 249 6.17 1.93 -15.28
N ASN A 250 7.01 2.97 -15.20
CA ASN A 250 8.19 2.97 -14.36
C ASN A 250 7.84 2.78 -12.87
N ARG A 251 6.83 3.50 -12.36
CA ARG A 251 6.38 3.37 -10.97
C ARG A 251 5.79 1.99 -10.67
N THR A 252 4.97 1.47 -11.58
CA THR A 252 4.38 0.13 -11.45
C THR A 252 5.47 -0.94 -11.35
N LEU A 253 6.47 -0.91 -12.23
CA LEU A 253 7.56 -1.89 -12.21
C LEU A 253 8.50 -1.67 -11.02
N SER A 254 8.69 -0.42 -10.54
CA SER A 254 9.53 -0.13 -9.38
C SER A 254 8.99 -0.72 -8.08
N PHE A 255 7.67 -0.95 -7.93
CA PHE A 255 7.11 -1.67 -6.78
C PHE A 255 7.69 -3.07 -6.58
N ALA A 256 8.15 -3.68 -7.66
CA ALA A 256 8.79 -4.97 -7.66
C ALA A 256 10.33 -4.91 -7.67
N SER A 257 10.91 -3.77 -7.32
CA SER A 257 12.36 -3.54 -7.27
C SER A 257 12.81 -3.15 -5.86
N PHE A 258 14.14 -3.22 -5.65
CA PHE A 258 14.80 -2.70 -4.45
C PHE A 258 15.36 -1.29 -4.67
N GLU A 259 14.75 -0.50 -5.52
CA GLU A 259 15.09 0.91 -5.70
C GLU A 259 14.78 1.71 -4.43
N VAL A 260 15.78 2.43 -3.92
CA VAL A 260 15.69 3.17 -2.65
C VAL A 260 15.82 4.69 -2.79
N ALA A 261 16.22 5.18 -3.97
CA ALA A 261 16.51 6.60 -4.16
C ALA A 261 15.28 7.51 -3.88
N ARG A 262 14.07 6.98 -4.02
CA ARG A 262 12.82 7.71 -3.75
C ARG A 262 12.55 7.94 -2.26
N PHE A 263 13.21 7.17 -1.39
CA PHE A 263 13.03 7.23 0.06
C PHE A 263 14.13 8.03 0.77
N VAL A 264 15.13 8.47 0.01
CA VAL A 264 16.26 9.27 0.51
C VAL A 264 16.03 10.78 0.33
N GLY A 265 15.11 11.16 -0.54
CA GLY A 265 14.74 12.56 -0.80
C GLY A 265 13.93 12.73 -2.07
N GLY A 266 13.11 13.76 -2.13
CA GLY A 266 12.26 14.10 -3.29
C GLY A 266 13.05 14.59 -4.49
N HIS A 267 14.11 15.37 -4.22
CA HIS A 267 14.94 16.03 -5.22
C HIS A 267 16.41 15.58 -5.17
N THR A 268 17.13 15.75 -6.26
CA THR A 268 18.55 15.35 -6.36
C THR A 268 19.42 16.01 -5.28
N ARG A 269 19.15 17.28 -4.94
CA ARG A 269 19.88 18.00 -3.90
C ARG A 269 19.71 17.33 -2.53
N GLU A 270 18.48 17.01 -2.13
CA GLU A 270 18.20 16.35 -0.85
C GLU A 270 18.89 14.98 -0.76
N ARG A 271 18.92 14.24 -1.88
CA ARG A 271 19.61 12.94 -1.96
C ARG A 271 21.10 13.07 -1.77
N LEU A 272 21.73 14.10 -2.37
CA LEU A 272 23.16 14.36 -2.19
C LEU A 272 23.48 14.85 -0.77
N GLU A 273 22.62 15.68 -0.19
CA GLU A 273 22.76 16.12 1.21
C GLU A 273 22.68 14.92 2.16
N PHE A 274 21.68 14.03 1.98
CA PHE A 274 21.59 12.79 2.76
C PHE A 274 22.86 11.93 2.63
N LEU A 275 23.34 11.71 1.41
CA LEU A 275 24.56 10.91 1.19
C LEU A 275 25.81 11.56 1.79
N ARG A 276 25.85 12.88 1.89
CA ARG A 276 26.94 13.63 2.52
C ARG A 276 26.88 13.53 4.06
N GLU A 277 25.67 13.62 4.63
CA GLU A 277 25.46 13.49 6.06
C GLU A 277 25.69 12.06 6.56
N GLU A 278 25.24 11.07 5.77
CA GLU A 278 25.26 9.65 6.13
C GLU A 278 26.15 8.86 5.14
N ILE A 279 27.43 9.27 5.02
CA ILE A 279 28.36 8.71 4.02
C ILE A 279 28.53 7.19 4.12
N TRP A 280 28.35 6.61 5.29
CA TRP A 280 28.44 5.18 5.51
C TRP A 280 27.28 4.41 4.87
N LEU A 281 26.13 5.07 4.59
CA LEU A 281 25.01 4.50 3.85
C LEU A 281 25.19 4.57 2.33
N ALA A 282 26.07 5.42 1.83
CA ALA A 282 26.27 5.63 0.40
C ALA A 282 26.53 4.34 -0.39
N PRO A 283 27.36 3.37 0.07
CA PRO A 283 27.57 2.12 -0.65
C PRO A 283 26.28 1.32 -0.84
N PHE A 284 25.40 1.26 0.18
CA PHE A 284 24.12 0.56 0.13
C PHE A 284 23.15 1.26 -0.80
N VAL A 285 23.07 2.60 -0.74
CA VAL A 285 22.20 3.40 -1.61
C VAL A 285 22.59 3.22 -3.07
N ILE A 286 23.89 3.35 -3.40
CA ILE A 286 24.41 3.21 -4.77
C ILE A 286 24.15 1.79 -5.29
N PHE A 287 24.46 0.77 -4.48
CA PHE A 287 24.22 -0.63 -4.85
C PHE A 287 22.74 -0.91 -5.11
N LEU A 288 21.86 -0.52 -4.18
CA LEU A 288 20.43 -0.77 -4.30
C LEU A 288 19.78 0.06 -5.42
N PHE A 289 20.28 1.28 -5.67
CA PHE A 289 19.85 2.06 -6.82
C PHE A 289 20.22 1.37 -8.14
N ALA A 290 21.46 0.94 -8.29
CA ALA A 290 21.91 0.22 -9.48
C ALA A 290 21.11 -1.08 -9.68
N VAL A 291 20.92 -1.86 -8.61
CA VAL A 291 20.08 -3.08 -8.64
C VAL A 291 18.65 -2.74 -9.02
N GLY A 292 18.05 -1.71 -8.44
CA GLY A 292 16.70 -1.28 -8.73
C GLY A 292 16.50 -0.91 -10.19
N VAL A 293 17.41 -0.13 -10.77
CA VAL A 293 17.39 0.24 -12.20
C VAL A 293 17.49 -1.01 -13.07
N VAL A 294 18.43 -1.92 -12.79
CA VAL A 294 18.60 -3.17 -13.52
C VAL A 294 17.35 -4.04 -13.40
N GLN A 295 16.73 -4.12 -12.22
CA GLN A 295 15.50 -4.89 -12.02
C GLN A 295 14.34 -4.33 -12.86
N VAL A 296 14.10 -3.02 -12.83
CA VAL A 296 13.05 -2.39 -13.64
C VAL A 296 13.31 -2.60 -15.14
N ALA A 297 14.55 -2.42 -15.61
CA ALA A 297 14.92 -2.68 -16.99
C ALA A 297 14.75 -4.15 -17.40
N ALA A 298 15.11 -5.09 -16.52
CA ALA A 298 14.94 -6.53 -16.75
C ALA A 298 13.47 -6.95 -16.79
N LEU A 299 12.62 -6.36 -15.92
CA LEU A 299 11.18 -6.59 -15.92
C LEU A 299 10.53 -6.06 -17.21
N LEU A 300 10.89 -4.84 -17.62
CA LEU A 300 10.44 -4.25 -18.87
C LEU A 300 10.92 -5.07 -20.08
N GLY A 301 12.19 -5.44 -20.11
CA GLY A 301 12.76 -6.30 -21.15
C GLY A 301 12.07 -7.66 -21.21
N SER A 302 11.79 -8.28 -20.07
CA SER A 302 11.02 -9.54 -20.00
C SER A 302 9.61 -9.37 -20.54
N TRP A 303 9.00 -8.21 -20.27
CA TRP A 303 7.67 -7.90 -20.75
C TRP A 303 7.63 -7.71 -22.29
N LEU A 304 8.64 -7.06 -22.86
CA LEU A 304 8.71 -6.76 -24.30
C LEU A 304 9.19 -7.98 -25.14
N LEU A 305 10.24 -8.65 -24.67
CA LEU A 305 11.03 -9.57 -25.48
C LEU A 305 10.72 -11.06 -25.24
N ARG A 306 10.17 -11.41 -24.07
CA ARG A 306 9.96 -12.82 -23.71
C ARG A 306 8.63 -13.37 -24.23
N THR A 307 8.72 -14.36 -25.07
CA THR A 307 7.60 -15.26 -25.40
C THR A 307 7.71 -16.52 -24.53
N HIS A 308 6.89 -16.62 -23.48
CA HIS A 308 6.83 -17.83 -22.67
C HIS A 308 5.69 -18.74 -23.10
N ALA A 309 6.00 -20.04 -23.18
CA ALA A 309 4.98 -21.08 -23.45
C ALA A 309 4.01 -21.28 -22.28
N GLN A 310 4.40 -20.91 -21.04
CA GLN A 310 3.54 -21.08 -19.86
C GLN A 310 2.35 -20.12 -19.91
N SER A 311 1.14 -20.69 -19.87
CA SER A 311 -0.13 -19.95 -19.90
C SER A 311 -0.22 -18.89 -18.80
N ASP A 312 0.21 -19.25 -17.60
CA ASP A 312 0.15 -18.38 -16.42
C ASP A 312 1.00 -17.13 -16.54
N TRP A 313 2.25 -17.27 -17.00
CA TRP A 313 3.11 -16.10 -17.16
C TRP A 313 2.50 -15.11 -18.16
N ARG A 314 1.91 -15.62 -19.25
CA ARG A 314 1.19 -14.77 -20.22
C ARG A 314 0.00 -14.05 -19.57
N ALA A 315 -0.79 -14.78 -18.78
CA ALA A 315 -1.92 -14.18 -18.08
C ALA A 315 -1.50 -13.05 -17.14
N ILE A 316 -0.45 -13.24 -16.35
CA ILE A 316 0.08 -12.21 -15.44
C ILE A 316 0.70 -11.04 -16.22
N LYS A 317 1.38 -11.31 -17.34
CA LYS A 317 1.89 -10.27 -18.25
C LYS A 317 0.76 -9.37 -18.76
N TYR A 318 -0.35 -9.95 -19.23
CA TYR A 318 -1.51 -9.16 -19.67
C TYR A 318 -2.23 -8.46 -18.51
N LEU A 319 -2.21 -9.02 -17.31
CA LEU A 319 -2.75 -8.37 -16.12
C LEU A 319 -1.94 -7.11 -15.77
N VAL A 320 -0.59 -7.14 -15.92
CA VAL A 320 0.25 -5.93 -15.76
C VAL A 320 -0.09 -4.89 -16.81
N LEU A 321 -0.26 -5.30 -18.09
CA LEU A 321 -0.68 -4.37 -19.14
C LEU A 321 -2.03 -3.74 -18.83
N PHE A 322 -3.01 -4.56 -18.47
CA PHE A 322 -4.33 -4.08 -18.09
C PHE A 322 -4.24 -3.10 -16.91
N ASN A 323 -3.42 -3.41 -15.89
CA ASN A 323 -3.19 -2.52 -14.76
C ASN A 323 -2.64 -1.15 -15.19
N VAL A 324 -1.61 -1.14 -16.04
CA VAL A 324 -0.99 0.11 -16.53
C VAL A 324 -1.99 0.92 -17.34
N LEU A 325 -2.73 0.29 -18.26
CA LEU A 325 -3.73 0.96 -19.09
C LEU A 325 -4.91 1.51 -18.25
N LEU A 326 -5.37 0.72 -17.29
CA LEU A 326 -6.44 1.14 -16.37
C LEU A 326 -5.99 2.33 -15.51
N LEU A 327 -4.79 2.28 -14.94
CA LEU A 327 -4.22 3.41 -14.20
C LEU A 327 -4.07 4.63 -15.08
N TYR A 328 -3.54 4.48 -16.29
CA TYR A 328 -3.42 5.57 -17.23
C TYR A 328 -4.78 6.21 -17.54
N PHE A 329 -5.78 5.38 -17.84
CA PHE A 329 -7.15 5.86 -18.08
C PHE A 329 -7.72 6.60 -16.85
N CYS A 330 -7.58 6.05 -15.64
CA CYS A 330 -8.05 6.71 -14.42
C CYS A 330 -7.37 8.07 -14.20
N PHE A 331 -6.06 8.16 -14.47
CA PHE A 331 -5.33 9.41 -14.28
C PHE A 331 -5.59 10.46 -15.35
N LEU A 332 -6.06 10.09 -16.55
CA LEU A 332 -6.58 11.08 -17.51
C LEU A 332 -7.75 11.90 -16.96
N PHE A 333 -8.48 11.34 -15.97
CA PHE A 333 -9.58 12.01 -15.30
C PHE A 333 -9.25 12.43 -13.86
N SER A 334 -7.97 12.67 -13.55
CA SER A 334 -7.50 13.08 -12.23
C SER A 334 -6.89 14.48 -12.26
N LEU A 335 -7.22 15.30 -11.27
CA LEU A 335 -6.58 16.61 -11.06
C LEU A 335 -5.08 16.49 -10.74
N LYS A 336 -4.67 15.42 -10.07
CA LYS A 336 -3.28 15.22 -9.67
C LYS A 336 -2.55 14.29 -10.65
N PRO A 337 -1.25 14.52 -10.89
CA PRO A 337 -0.43 13.57 -11.63
C PRO A 337 -0.29 12.25 -10.85
N PRO A 338 -0.05 11.13 -11.55
CA PRO A 338 0.15 9.85 -10.90
C PRO A 338 1.42 9.88 -10.04
N GLN A 339 1.28 9.59 -8.77
CA GLN A 339 2.38 9.41 -7.82
C GLN A 339 2.39 7.96 -7.31
N SER A 340 3.50 7.52 -6.74
CA SER A 340 3.64 6.12 -6.29
C SER A 340 2.63 5.73 -5.22
N ASN A 341 2.34 6.63 -4.28
CA ASN A 341 1.33 6.44 -3.25
C ASN A 341 -0.08 6.21 -3.82
N HIS A 342 -0.42 6.88 -4.93
CA HIS A 342 -1.72 6.68 -5.60
C HIS A 342 -1.85 5.33 -6.29
N LEU A 343 -0.73 4.78 -6.79
CA LEU A 343 -0.68 3.50 -7.49
C LEU A 343 -0.48 2.31 -6.54
N TYR A 344 -0.15 2.58 -5.28
CA TYR A 344 0.32 1.57 -4.32
C TYR A 344 -0.66 0.42 -4.07
N VAL A 345 -1.96 0.66 -4.20
CA VAL A 345 -2.99 -0.38 -4.11
C VAL A 345 -2.75 -1.54 -5.07
N THR A 346 -2.10 -1.28 -6.20
CA THR A 346 -1.84 -2.29 -7.25
C THR A 346 -0.51 -3.03 -7.10
N LEU A 347 0.27 -2.76 -6.05
CA LEU A 347 1.56 -3.41 -5.75
C LEU A 347 1.55 -4.95 -5.90
N PRO A 348 0.48 -5.69 -5.54
CA PRO A 348 0.47 -7.15 -5.68
C PRO A 348 0.70 -7.64 -7.12
N ILE A 349 0.25 -6.90 -8.13
CA ILE A 349 0.34 -7.29 -9.54
C ILE A 349 1.79 -7.29 -10.04
N PRO A 350 2.54 -6.16 -9.99
CA PRO A 350 3.93 -6.13 -10.46
C PRO A 350 4.85 -7.01 -9.61
N VAL A 351 4.60 -7.16 -8.31
CA VAL A 351 5.39 -8.06 -7.46
C VAL A 351 5.20 -9.51 -7.89
N LEU A 352 3.96 -9.95 -8.11
CA LEU A 352 3.70 -11.29 -8.62
C LEU A 352 4.34 -11.51 -10.00
N TYR A 353 4.23 -10.52 -10.90
CA TYR A 353 4.89 -10.55 -12.20
C TYR A 353 6.41 -10.73 -12.10
N ALA A 354 7.04 -9.96 -11.20
CA ALA A 354 8.47 -10.07 -10.96
C ALA A 354 8.87 -11.47 -10.47
N PHE A 355 8.10 -12.05 -9.56
CA PHE A 355 8.35 -13.43 -9.10
C PHE A 355 8.29 -14.44 -10.25
N TYR A 356 7.35 -14.31 -11.16
CA TYR A 356 7.33 -15.14 -12.40
C TYR A 356 8.53 -14.89 -13.30
N CYS A 357 9.04 -13.65 -13.39
CA CYS A 357 10.23 -13.34 -14.19
C CYS A 357 11.50 -13.94 -13.58
N TRP A 358 11.59 -13.98 -12.25
CA TRP A 358 12.78 -14.42 -11.54
C TRP A 358 12.82 -15.90 -11.22
N ASP A 359 11.69 -16.60 -11.31
CA ASP A 359 11.58 -18.02 -11.00
C ASP A 359 12.72 -18.86 -11.63
N ARG A 360 12.94 -18.69 -12.93
CA ARG A 360 14.02 -19.40 -13.65
C ARG A 360 15.45 -19.00 -13.26
N LEU A 361 15.63 -17.77 -12.77
CA LEU A 361 16.96 -17.30 -12.37
C LEU A 361 17.44 -18.03 -11.13
N PHE A 362 16.52 -18.38 -10.23
CA PHE A 362 16.82 -19.06 -8.97
C PHE A 362 17.28 -20.53 -9.14
N ALA A 363 17.16 -21.12 -10.33
CA ALA A 363 17.83 -22.39 -10.64
C ALA A 363 19.36 -22.29 -10.54
N ARG A 364 19.94 -21.10 -10.70
CA ARG A 364 21.39 -20.88 -10.66
C ARG A 364 21.82 -20.31 -9.31
N PRO A 365 22.77 -20.93 -8.58
CA PRO A 365 23.19 -20.51 -7.23
C PRO A 365 23.66 -19.04 -7.12
N ARG A 366 24.29 -18.51 -8.16
CA ARG A 366 24.75 -17.12 -8.20
C ARG A 366 23.62 -16.10 -7.98
N TRP A 367 22.44 -16.36 -8.54
CA TRP A 367 21.29 -15.47 -8.37
C TRP A 367 20.70 -15.54 -6.97
N ARG A 368 20.75 -16.72 -6.32
CA ARG A 368 20.35 -16.85 -4.91
C ARG A 368 21.28 -16.03 -3.99
N LYS A 369 22.59 -16.06 -4.26
CA LYS A 369 23.57 -15.26 -3.51
C LYS A 369 23.35 -13.77 -3.72
N LEU A 370 23.13 -13.34 -4.97
CA LEU A 370 22.81 -11.93 -5.27
C LEU A 370 21.52 -11.47 -4.59
N ALA A 371 20.44 -12.28 -4.66
CA ALA A 371 19.20 -11.97 -3.99
C ALA A 371 19.37 -11.85 -2.47
N ALA A 372 20.14 -12.74 -1.85
CA ALA A 372 20.46 -12.63 -0.43
C ALA A 372 21.23 -11.34 -0.11
N ALA A 373 22.22 -10.97 -0.93
CA ALA A 373 22.96 -9.72 -0.78
C ALA A 373 22.05 -8.49 -0.90
N VAL A 374 21.12 -8.48 -1.87
CA VAL A 374 20.13 -7.40 -2.04
C VAL A 374 19.24 -7.27 -0.81
N LEU A 375 18.73 -8.39 -0.26
CA LEU A 375 17.90 -8.37 0.95
C LEU A 375 18.69 -7.84 2.16
N VAL A 376 19.92 -8.30 2.35
CA VAL A 376 20.79 -7.85 3.46
C VAL A 376 21.11 -6.37 3.33
N CYS A 377 21.52 -5.91 2.14
CA CYS A 377 21.78 -4.49 1.88
C CYS A 377 20.52 -3.64 2.08
N GLY A 378 19.35 -4.15 1.67
CA GLY A 378 18.05 -3.50 1.91
C GLY A 378 17.75 -3.33 3.40
N ILE A 379 17.96 -4.37 4.20
CA ILE A 379 17.77 -4.33 5.66
C ILE A 379 18.74 -3.31 6.28
N LEU A 380 20.03 -3.37 5.95
CA LEU A 380 21.05 -2.44 6.49
C LEU A 380 20.74 -0.99 6.12
N PHE A 381 20.33 -0.76 4.87
CA PHE A 381 19.91 0.58 4.43
C PHE A 381 18.71 1.09 5.24
N HIS A 382 17.66 0.27 5.44
CA HIS A 382 16.49 0.72 6.19
C HIS A 382 16.73 0.88 7.68
N MET A 383 17.66 0.10 8.27
CA MET A 383 18.14 0.37 9.62
C MET A 383 18.83 1.73 9.71
N GLY A 384 19.70 2.05 8.76
CA GLY A 384 20.36 3.34 8.69
C GLY A 384 19.39 4.50 8.45
N LEU A 385 18.43 4.33 7.54
CA LEU A 385 17.38 5.32 7.29
C LEU A 385 16.51 5.56 8.54
N ALA A 386 16.18 4.50 9.27
CA ALA A 386 15.45 4.61 10.53
C ALA A 386 16.22 5.39 11.59
N LEU A 387 17.53 5.14 11.73
CA LEU A 387 18.41 5.91 12.63
C LEU A 387 18.52 7.38 12.22
N TYR A 388 18.60 7.66 10.92
CA TYR A 388 18.62 9.01 10.38
C TYR A 388 17.34 9.79 10.68
N ASN A 389 16.19 9.14 10.45
CA ASN A 389 14.88 9.76 10.61
C ASN A 389 14.47 9.94 12.09
N LEU A 390 14.98 9.09 12.99
CA LEU A 390 14.55 9.03 14.39
C LEU A 390 14.58 10.41 15.08
N PRO A 391 15.71 11.18 15.08
CA PRO A 391 15.75 12.50 15.72
C PRO A 391 15.14 13.63 14.86
N ARG A 392 14.87 13.42 13.57
CA ARG A 392 14.54 14.50 12.63
C ARG A 392 13.05 14.59 12.31
N VAL A 393 12.43 13.46 11.98
CA VAL A 393 11.08 13.44 11.41
C VAL A 393 10.15 12.39 12.00
N SER A 394 10.61 11.59 12.96
CA SER A 394 9.82 10.49 13.52
C SER A 394 8.76 10.96 14.54
N LEU A 395 7.91 10.01 14.96
CA LEU A 395 7.00 10.21 16.09
C LEU A 395 7.75 10.69 17.34
N TYR A 396 8.99 10.25 17.56
CA TYR A 396 9.74 10.54 18.77
C TYR A 396 10.11 12.02 18.93
N VAL A 397 10.09 12.79 17.85
CA VAL A 397 10.24 14.27 17.89
C VAL A 397 9.08 14.92 18.65
N ASP A 398 7.85 14.45 18.43
CA ASP A 398 6.63 14.95 19.06
C ASP A 398 6.06 13.99 20.11
N ARG A 399 6.77 12.93 20.49
CA ARG A 399 6.26 11.86 21.36
C ARG A 399 5.70 12.37 22.68
N ARG A 400 6.40 13.33 23.31
CA ARG A 400 5.96 13.92 24.58
C ARG A 400 4.63 14.66 24.42
N ALA A 401 4.47 15.43 23.36
CA ALA A 401 3.22 16.13 23.09
C ALA A 401 2.08 15.15 22.77
N ALA A 402 2.36 14.11 21.97
CA ALA A 402 1.39 13.05 21.66
C ALA A 402 0.95 12.31 22.93
N GLN A 403 1.90 11.93 23.80
CA GLN A 403 1.57 11.24 25.06
C GLN A 403 0.79 12.15 26.00
N THR A 404 1.18 13.41 26.14
CA THR A 404 0.42 14.39 26.96
C THR A 404 -1.02 14.55 26.44
N ALA A 405 -1.22 14.58 25.11
CA ALA A 405 -2.55 14.67 24.52
C ALA A 405 -3.41 13.42 24.83
N ILE A 406 -2.81 12.24 24.87
CA ILE A 406 -3.47 10.98 25.22
C ILE A 406 -3.85 11.00 26.70
N ASP A 407 -2.91 11.32 27.59
CA ASP A 407 -3.09 11.29 29.04
C ASP A 407 -4.12 12.35 29.51
N ALA A 408 -4.05 13.54 28.96
CA ALA A 408 -4.99 14.63 29.22
C ALA A 408 -6.34 14.47 28.49
N ARG A 409 -6.46 13.51 27.58
CA ARG A 409 -7.61 13.35 26.68
C ARG A 409 -7.97 14.63 25.91
N ASP A 410 -6.96 15.34 25.43
CA ASP A 410 -7.13 16.54 24.62
C ASP A 410 -6.24 16.51 23.37
N TYR A 411 -6.83 16.21 22.21
CA TYR A 411 -6.14 16.11 20.93
C TYR A 411 -5.53 17.46 20.47
N ARG A 412 -6.02 18.60 20.96
CA ARG A 412 -5.56 19.94 20.58
C ARG A 412 -4.12 20.20 20.99
N ILE A 413 -3.65 19.55 22.05
CA ILE A 413 -2.25 19.66 22.53
C ILE A 413 -1.24 19.27 21.43
N LEU A 414 -1.55 18.25 20.62
CA LEU A 414 -0.72 17.85 19.48
C LEU A 414 -1.00 18.69 18.22
N GLY A 415 -2.23 19.20 18.09
CA GLY A 415 -2.66 20.01 16.95
C GLY A 415 -2.25 21.49 17.02
N GLU A 416 -1.89 22.00 18.19
CA GLU A 416 -1.42 23.38 18.34
C GLU A 416 -0.03 23.56 17.72
N ARG A 417 0.06 24.45 16.71
CA ARG A 417 1.36 24.88 16.19
C ARG A 417 2.09 25.61 17.30
N ARG A 418 3.27 25.14 17.70
CA ARG A 418 4.18 25.91 18.55
C ARG A 418 4.48 27.23 17.83
N PRO A 419 4.25 28.41 18.45
CA PRO A 419 4.71 29.67 17.89
C PRO A 419 6.25 29.59 17.80
N GLY A 420 6.82 29.61 16.58
CA GLY A 420 8.26 29.74 16.39
C GLY A 420 8.99 28.64 15.60
N THR A 421 8.33 27.57 15.15
CA THR A 421 8.96 26.61 14.22
C THR A 421 8.48 26.89 12.79
N ARG A 422 9.25 27.71 12.07
CA ARG A 422 9.23 27.79 10.59
C ARG A 422 10.25 26.81 10.02
#